data_005d2ff45e5fe6793dce926646de852e
#
_entry.id   005d2ff45e5fe6793dce926646de852e
#
_cell.length_a   1.000
_cell.length_b   1.000
_cell.length_c   1.000
_cell.angle_alpha   90.00
_cell.angle_beta   90.00
_cell.angle_gamma   90.00
#
_symmetry.space_group_name_H-M   'P 1'
#
loop_
_entity.id
_entity.type
_entity.pdbx_description
1 polymer ?
#
loop_
_entity_poly.entity_id
_entity_poly.type
_entity_poly.pdbx_seq_one_letter_code
_entity_poly.pdbx_strand_id
1 'polypeptide(L)'
;RQFHSIDKRAQNSIMLDAQSEGIGVWDRDIDRYLHSNRVPIYNPLEEFLFHLPHWDGKDRIHALANRVPCNNPHWELLFHRWFLNMVSHWRGVDKMHANNTSPILVGRQGTHKSTFCREMIPPALRAYYTDSIDFSQKRDAELYLNRFALINIDEFDQITLTQQGFLKHILQKPVVNLRKPHGRSVLELQRYASFIGTSNQKDLLTDPSGSRRFICIEVTGNIDTTQPIDYEQLYAQAMHEIYHGERYWLSLIHI
;
A
#
# COMPACT_ATOMS: atom_id res chain seq x y z
N ARG A 1 -4.81 -22.11 -3.49
CA ARG A 1 -5.74 -21.93 -2.34
C ARG A 1 -6.03 -20.44 -2.23
N GLN A 2 -7.30 -20.08 -2.13
CA GLN A 2 -7.71 -18.70 -1.93
C GLN A 2 -7.90 -18.49 -0.42
N PHE A 3 -7.11 -17.58 0.16
CA PHE A 3 -7.25 -17.23 1.58
C PHE A 3 -8.24 -16.08 1.73
N HIS A 4 -9.06 -16.16 2.75
CA HIS A 4 -10.03 -15.15 3.12
C HIS A 4 -9.82 -14.74 4.57
N SER A 5 -10.11 -13.49 4.88
CA SER A 5 -10.11 -13.02 6.27
C SER A 5 -11.16 -13.83 7.07
N ILE A 6 -10.80 -14.21 8.28
CA ILE A 6 -11.76 -14.85 9.19
C ILE A 6 -12.69 -13.77 9.70
N ASP A 7 -13.89 -13.72 9.12
CA ASP A 7 -14.99 -12.86 9.57
C ASP A 7 -15.85 -13.56 10.63
N LYS A 8 -16.86 -12.86 11.14
CA LYS A 8 -17.77 -13.43 12.15
C LYS A 8 -18.55 -14.63 11.62
N ARG A 9 -18.83 -14.67 10.31
CA ARG A 9 -19.52 -15.82 9.68
C ARG A 9 -18.63 -17.06 9.68
N ALA A 10 -17.36 -16.91 9.33
CA ALA A 10 -16.38 -17.99 9.38
C ALA A 10 -16.18 -18.52 10.81
N GLN A 11 -16.08 -17.61 11.82
CA GLN A 11 -16.01 -17.99 13.23
C GLN A 11 -17.23 -18.82 13.67
N ASN A 12 -18.45 -18.37 13.30
CA ASN A 12 -19.67 -19.08 13.62
C ASN A 12 -19.73 -20.46 12.93
N SER A 13 -19.26 -20.58 11.69
CA SER A 13 -19.19 -21.86 11.00
C SER A 13 -18.25 -22.83 11.71
N ILE A 14 -17.06 -22.40 12.09
CA ILE A 14 -16.10 -23.22 12.87
C ILE A 14 -16.73 -23.70 14.17
N MET A 15 -17.48 -22.83 14.87
CA MET A 15 -18.15 -23.20 16.11
C MET A 15 -19.24 -24.28 15.87
N LEU A 16 -20.07 -24.09 14.85
CA LEU A 16 -21.14 -25.04 14.51
C LEU A 16 -20.58 -26.40 14.07
N ASP A 17 -19.50 -26.40 13.28
CA ASP A 17 -18.81 -27.62 12.86
C ASP A 17 -18.27 -28.39 14.07
N ALA A 18 -17.57 -27.69 14.99
CA ALA A 18 -17.08 -28.30 16.22
C ALA A 18 -18.20 -28.86 17.10
N GLN A 19 -19.33 -28.15 17.24
CA GLN A 19 -20.50 -28.63 17.99
C GLN A 19 -21.14 -29.83 17.33
N SER A 20 -21.19 -29.91 16.00
CA SER A 20 -21.71 -31.07 15.26
C SER A 20 -20.86 -32.32 15.47
N GLU A 21 -19.58 -32.16 15.74
CA GLU A 21 -18.65 -33.24 16.12
C GLU A 21 -18.66 -33.56 17.63
N GLY A 22 -19.59 -32.99 18.39
CA GLY A 22 -19.75 -33.23 19.82
C GLY A 22 -18.75 -32.46 20.72
N ILE A 23 -18.03 -31.49 20.17
CA ILE A 23 -17.09 -30.67 20.93
C ILE A 23 -17.86 -29.49 21.54
N GLY A 24 -17.91 -29.40 22.87
CA GLY A 24 -18.58 -28.33 23.60
C GLY A 24 -17.74 -27.06 23.60
N VAL A 25 -17.93 -26.17 22.60
CA VAL A 25 -17.22 -24.90 22.45
C VAL A 25 -18.18 -23.72 22.45
N TRP A 26 -17.69 -22.57 22.93
CA TRP A 26 -18.39 -21.29 22.92
C TRP A 26 -17.67 -20.29 22.01
N ASP A 27 -18.36 -19.25 21.57
CA ASP A 27 -17.78 -18.15 20.78
C ASP A 27 -16.43 -17.67 21.32
N ARG A 28 -16.31 -17.47 22.64
CA ARG A 28 -15.10 -17.04 23.30
C ARG A 28 -13.93 -18.03 23.18
N ASP A 29 -14.21 -19.31 23.03
CA ASP A 29 -13.19 -20.34 22.92
C ASP A 29 -12.63 -20.36 21.50
N ILE A 30 -13.48 -20.19 20.51
CA ILE A 30 -13.09 -20.02 19.10
C ILE A 30 -12.26 -18.72 18.95
N ASP A 31 -12.74 -17.60 19.50
CA ASP A 31 -12.02 -16.32 19.46
C ASP A 31 -10.63 -16.44 20.13
N ARG A 32 -10.56 -17.07 21.30
CA ARG A 32 -9.30 -17.33 22.00
C ARG A 32 -8.35 -18.22 21.20
N TYR A 33 -8.86 -19.25 20.54
CA TYR A 33 -8.07 -20.15 19.69
C TYR A 33 -7.51 -19.41 18.48
N LEU A 34 -8.35 -18.66 17.75
CA LEU A 34 -7.97 -17.91 16.55
C LEU A 34 -6.93 -16.81 16.85
N HIS A 35 -6.98 -16.21 18.06
CA HIS A 35 -6.02 -15.20 18.49
C HIS A 35 -4.84 -15.77 19.30
N SER A 36 -4.68 -17.10 19.32
CA SER A 36 -3.55 -17.77 19.97
C SER A 36 -2.41 -18.05 19.00
N ASN A 37 -1.22 -18.35 19.55
CA ASN A 37 -0.05 -18.79 18.78
C ASN A 37 -0.24 -20.15 18.10
N ARG A 38 -1.36 -20.84 18.32
CA ARG A 38 -1.69 -22.12 17.67
C ARG A 38 -2.15 -21.95 16.23
N VAL A 39 -2.63 -20.77 15.87
CA VAL A 39 -3.02 -20.42 14.52
C VAL A 39 -1.87 -19.62 13.90
N PRO A 40 -1.22 -20.12 12.85
CA PRO A 40 -0.16 -19.40 12.18
C PRO A 40 -0.71 -18.11 11.56
N ILE A 41 0.06 -17.03 11.70
CA ILE A 41 -0.25 -15.76 11.04
C ILE A 41 0.06 -15.93 9.55
N TYR A 42 -0.90 -15.63 8.71
CA TYR A 42 -0.75 -15.61 7.27
C TYR A 42 -0.73 -14.16 6.77
N ASN A 43 0.35 -13.76 6.10
CA ASN A 43 0.50 -12.47 5.46
C ASN A 43 0.57 -12.66 3.94
N PRO A 44 -0.48 -12.34 3.19
CA PRO A 44 -0.50 -12.56 1.74
C PRO A 44 0.51 -11.72 0.97
N LEU A 45 0.95 -10.56 1.49
CA LEU A 45 1.99 -9.76 0.86
C LEU A 45 3.37 -10.42 1.00
N GLU A 46 3.70 -10.89 2.20
CA GLU A 46 4.94 -11.63 2.45
C GLU A 46 4.97 -12.96 1.68
N GLU A 47 3.84 -13.67 1.67
CA GLU A 47 3.69 -14.93 0.94
C GLU A 47 3.92 -14.74 -0.57
N PHE A 48 3.37 -13.69 -1.15
CA PHE A 48 3.61 -13.34 -2.54
C PHE A 48 5.10 -13.06 -2.80
N LEU A 49 5.74 -12.25 -1.95
CA LEU A 49 7.15 -11.91 -2.10
C LEU A 49 8.07 -13.12 -1.89
N PHE A 50 7.68 -14.06 -1.02
CA PHE A 50 8.46 -15.27 -0.73
C PHE A 50 8.50 -16.25 -1.91
N HIS A 51 7.45 -16.31 -2.72
CA HIS A 51 7.34 -17.23 -3.86
C HIS A 51 7.79 -16.63 -5.20
N LEU A 52 8.39 -15.44 -5.19
CA LEU A 52 8.89 -14.82 -6.41
C LEU A 52 10.05 -15.63 -7.01
N PRO A 53 10.12 -15.74 -8.34
CA PRO A 53 11.25 -16.35 -9.02
C PRO A 53 12.51 -15.48 -8.89
N HIS A 54 13.65 -16.01 -9.32
CA HIS A 54 14.82 -15.17 -9.50
C HIS A 54 14.58 -14.13 -10.58
N TRP A 55 15.05 -12.91 -10.33
CA TRP A 55 14.98 -11.84 -11.30
C TRP A 55 15.79 -12.16 -12.57
N ASP A 56 15.21 -11.95 -13.74
CA ASP A 56 15.81 -12.25 -15.04
C ASP A 56 16.75 -11.15 -15.58
N GLY A 57 16.98 -10.08 -14.79
CA GLY A 57 17.87 -8.97 -15.16
C GLY A 57 17.22 -7.88 -16.00
N LYS A 58 15.93 -7.98 -16.38
CA LYS A 58 15.24 -6.94 -17.14
C LYS A 58 14.64 -5.88 -16.24
N ASP A 59 14.86 -4.62 -16.59
CA ASP A 59 14.35 -3.48 -15.84
C ASP A 59 12.87 -3.22 -16.16
N ARG A 60 12.00 -3.75 -15.32
CA ARG A 60 10.54 -3.59 -15.43
C ARG A 60 10.00 -2.42 -14.62
N ILE A 61 10.72 -1.98 -13.61
CA ILE A 61 10.29 -0.83 -12.80
C ILE A 61 10.35 0.44 -13.64
N HIS A 62 11.47 0.68 -14.34
CA HIS A 62 11.57 1.80 -15.28
C HIS A 62 10.61 1.64 -16.47
N ALA A 63 10.44 0.43 -16.99
CA ALA A 63 9.47 0.18 -18.06
C ALA A 63 8.02 0.51 -17.60
N LEU A 64 7.68 0.22 -16.34
CA LEU A 64 6.38 0.58 -15.77
C LEU A 64 6.24 2.10 -15.59
N ALA A 65 7.28 2.77 -15.10
CA ALA A 65 7.31 4.23 -14.97
C ALA A 65 7.08 4.92 -16.32
N ASN A 66 7.72 4.41 -17.38
CA ASN A 66 7.65 4.95 -18.74
C ASN A 66 6.29 4.77 -19.44
N ARG A 67 5.37 4.01 -18.85
CA ARG A 67 3.97 3.99 -19.30
C ARG A 67 3.24 5.31 -19.04
N VAL A 68 3.75 6.13 -18.11
CA VAL A 68 3.19 7.44 -17.75
C VAL A 68 3.88 8.51 -18.60
N PRO A 69 3.23 9.03 -19.65
CA PRO A 69 3.80 10.10 -20.47
C PRO A 69 3.85 11.40 -19.67
N CYS A 70 5.04 11.87 -19.33
CA CYS A 70 5.25 13.10 -18.58
C CYS A 70 6.54 13.80 -18.99
N ASN A 71 6.65 15.08 -18.65
CA ASN A 71 7.84 15.90 -18.97
C ASN A 71 8.80 16.03 -17.76
N ASN A 72 8.58 15.32 -16.67
CA ASN A 72 9.45 15.37 -15.52
C ASN A 72 10.68 14.47 -15.73
N PRO A 73 11.90 15.04 -15.86
CA PRO A 73 13.11 14.26 -16.14
C PRO A 73 13.53 13.35 -14.98
N HIS A 74 12.99 13.55 -13.79
CA HIS A 74 13.28 12.76 -12.60
C HIS A 74 12.21 11.70 -12.30
N TRP A 75 11.17 11.60 -13.12
CA TRP A 75 10.03 10.71 -12.85
C TRP A 75 10.45 9.26 -12.67
N GLU A 76 11.26 8.73 -13.58
CA GLU A 76 11.70 7.34 -13.52
C GLU A 76 12.43 7.03 -12.21
N LEU A 77 13.38 7.89 -11.80
CA LEU A 77 14.12 7.71 -10.56
C LEU A 77 13.23 7.83 -9.31
N LEU A 78 12.32 8.80 -9.31
CA LEU A 78 11.40 9.03 -8.19
C LEU A 78 10.42 7.87 -8.04
N PHE A 79 9.87 7.39 -9.18
CA PHE A 79 8.98 6.23 -9.20
C PHE A 79 9.70 4.96 -8.75
N HIS A 80 10.90 4.72 -9.27
CA HIS A 80 11.72 3.57 -8.91
C HIS A 80 11.95 3.50 -7.40
N ARG A 81 12.43 4.56 -6.78
CA ARG A 81 12.65 4.61 -5.33
C ARG A 81 11.38 4.47 -4.52
N TRP A 82 10.31 5.14 -4.94
CA TRP A 82 9.01 5.03 -4.30
C TRP A 82 8.46 3.60 -4.38
N PHE A 83 8.63 2.93 -5.52
CA PHE A 83 8.18 1.55 -5.74
C PHE A 83 8.99 0.56 -4.88
N LEU A 84 10.30 0.69 -4.83
CA LEU A 84 11.14 -0.12 -3.94
C LEU A 84 10.75 0.06 -2.47
N ASN A 85 10.46 1.30 -2.06
CA ASN A 85 10.02 1.58 -0.70
C ASN A 85 8.66 0.93 -0.40
N MET A 86 7.72 0.94 -1.35
CA MET A 86 6.46 0.23 -1.22
C MET A 86 6.68 -1.26 -0.98
N VAL A 87 7.52 -1.90 -1.79
CA VAL A 87 7.84 -3.33 -1.64
C VAL A 87 8.57 -3.63 -0.34
N SER A 88 9.47 -2.74 0.11
CA SER A 88 10.15 -2.85 1.40
C SER A 88 9.15 -2.88 2.57
N HIS A 89 8.09 -2.08 2.53
CA HIS A 89 7.03 -2.12 3.53
C HIS A 89 6.25 -3.45 3.52
N TRP A 90 6.03 -4.05 2.36
CA TRP A 90 5.36 -5.36 2.26
C TRP A 90 6.15 -6.48 2.94
N ARG A 91 7.49 -6.39 2.95
CA ARG A 91 8.35 -7.32 3.68
C ARG A 91 8.24 -7.21 5.20
N GLY A 92 7.74 -6.12 5.73
CA GLY A 92 7.56 -5.92 7.16
C GLY A 92 8.84 -5.77 7.98
N VAL A 93 10.01 -5.64 7.35
CA VAL A 93 11.30 -5.61 8.06
C VAL A 93 11.81 -4.20 8.36
N ASP A 94 11.46 -3.21 7.56
CA ASP A 94 11.87 -1.83 7.78
C ASP A 94 10.87 -1.09 8.67
N LYS A 95 11.31 -0.78 9.88
CA LYS A 95 10.56 0.02 10.85
C LYS A 95 11.11 1.44 11.02
N MET A 96 12.13 1.81 10.26
CA MET A 96 12.79 3.10 10.39
C MET A 96 12.40 4.08 9.29
N HIS A 97 12.21 3.59 8.07
CA HIS A 97 11.96 4.44 6.91
C HIS A 97 10.50 4.29 6.46
N ALA A 98 9.73 5.34 6.62
CA ALA A 98 8.40 5.40 6.02
C ALA A 98 8.51 5.69 4.51
N ASN A 99 7.57 5.17 3.70
CA ASN A 99 7.36 5.71 2.36
C ASN A 99 6.67 7.07 2.49
N ASN A 100 7.49 8.09 2.76
CA ASN A 100 7.05 9.43 3.18
C ASN A 100 6.69 10.34 2.00
N THR A 101 6.79 9.85 0.79
CA THR A 101 6.42 10.54 -0.44
C THR A 101 5.28 9.82 -1.13
N SER A 102 4.49 10.58 -1.88
CA SER A 102 3.36 10.07 -2.66
C SER A 102 3.40 10.69 -4.06
N PRO A 103 3.56 9.90 -5.13
CA PRO A 103 3.33 10.38 -6.48
C PRO A 103 1.88 10.80 -6.66
N ILE A 104 1.66 11.95 -7.28
CA ILE A 104 0.33 12.42 -7.66
C ILE A 104 0.30 12.63 -9.16
N LEU A 105 -0.47 11.80 -9.85
CA LEU A 105 -0.64 11.86 -11.30
C LEU A 105 -1.69 12.91 -11.63
N VAL A 106 -1.26 14.00 -12.26
CA VAL A 106 -2.09 15.16 -12.57
C VAL A 106 -2.35 15.22 -14.07
N GLY A 107 -3.60 15.25 -14.49
CA GLY A 107 -3.91 15.30 -15.92
C GLY A 107 -5.40 15.19 -16.20
N ARG A 108 -5.78 15.32 -17.45
CA ARG A 108 -7.17 15.28 -17.90
C ARG A 108 -7.88 13.99 -17.43
N GLN A 109 -9.18 14.09 -17.24
CA GLN A 109 -10.02 12.92 -17.03
C GLN A 109 -9.91 11.96 -18.24
N GLY A 110 -9.98 10.65 -17.97
CA GLY A 110 -9.91 9.62 -19.03
C GLY A 110 -8.49 9.23 -19.46
N THR A 111 -7.42 9.79 -18.87
CA THR A 111 -6.03 9.42 -19.19
C THR A 111 -5.54 8.15 -18.48
N HIS A 112 -6.42 7.34 -17.94
CA HIS A 112 -6.16 6.04 -17.29
C HIS A 112 -5.31 6.09 -15.99
N LYS A 113 -5.27 7.24 -15.29
CA LYS A 113 -4.49 7.41 -14.05
C LYS A 113 -4.88 6.41 -12.95
N SER A 114 -6.16 6.35 -12.58
CA SER A 114 -6.65 5.47 -11.51
C SER A 114 -6.54 3.98 -11.90
N THR A 115 -6.69 3.66 -13.20
CA THR A 115 -6.44 2.32 -13.73
C THR A 115 -4.98 1.92 -13.52
N PHE A 116 -4.04 2.78 -13.90
CA PHE A 116 -2.60 2.55 -13.70
C PHE A 116 -2.27 2.31 -12.22
N CYS A 117 -2.81 3.16 -11.32
CA CYS A 117 -2.59 3.00 -9.88
C CYS A 117 -3.05 1.63 -9.38
N ARG A 118 -4.21 1.16 -9.83
CA ARG A 118 -4.75 -0.14 -9.44
C ARG A 118 -3.97 -1.30 -10.05
N GLU A 119 -3.52 -1.16 -11.29
CA GLU A 119 -2.81 -2.23 -12.00
C GLU A 119 -1.38 -2.46 -11.49
N MET A 120 -0.80 -1.56 -10.73
CA MET A 120 0.46 -1.83 -10.04
C MET A 120 0.36 -3.02 -9.07
N ILE A 121 -0.83 -3.27 -8.50
CA ILE A 121 -1.03 -4.36 -7.55
C ILE A 121 -1.39 -5.66 -8.30
N PRO A 122 -0.69 -6.78 -8.05
CA PRO A 122 -1.00 -8.07 -8.65
C PRO A 122 -2.46 -8.47 -8.44
N PRO A 123 -3.11 -9.14 -9.42
CA PRO A 123 -4.52 -9.54 -9.29
C PRO A 123 -4.84 -10.31 -8.01
N ALA A 124 -3.93 -11.19 -7.56
CA ALA A 124 -4.08 -11.95 -6.32
C ALA A 124 -4.08 -11.09 -5.05
N LEU A 125 -3.51 -9.87 -5.12
CA LEU A 125 -3.39 -8.94 -4.00
C LEU A 125 -4.34 -7.74 -4.13
N ARG A 126 -5.26 -7.72 -5.10
CA ARG A 126 -6.18 -6.59 -5.35
C ARG A 126 -7.10 -6.27 -4.16
N ALA A 127 -7.35 -7.23 -3.28
CA ALA A 127 -8.08 -6.98 -2.03
C ALA A 127 -7.33 -6.06 -1.05
N TYR A 128 -6.04 -5.84 -1.27
CA TYR A 128 -5.18 -4.95 -0.48
C TYR A 128 -4.89 -3.61 -1.17
N TYR A 129 -5.62 -3.31 -2.23
CA TYR A 129 -5.70 -1.99 -2.84
C TYR A 129 -7.00 -1.30 -2.44
N THR A 130 -6.94 0.00 -2.22
CA THR A 130 -8.13 0.84 -2.07
C THR A 130 -7.92 2.21 -2.72
N ASP A 131 -8.99 2.78 -3.25
CA ASP A 131 -9.10 4.15 -3.72
C ASP A 131 -10.12 4.96 -2.91
N SER A 132 -10.60 4.36 -1.81
CA SER A 132 -11.56 4.96 -0.91
C SER A 132 -10.97 5.03 0.50
N ILE A 133 -10.58 6.23 0.93
CA ILE A 133 -10.10 6.52 2.28
C ILE A 133 -10.83 7.74 2.83
N ASP A 134 -11.41 7.59 4.02
CA ASP A 134 -12.03 8.71 4.75
C ASP A 134 -11.05 9.31 5.76
N PHE A 135 -10.50 10.47 5.42
CA PHE A 135 -9.60 11.21 6.31
C PHE A 135 -10.30 11.91 7.47
N SER A 136 -11.64 11.95 7.51
CA SER A 136 -12.38 12.47 8.66
C SER A 136 -12.29 11.54 9.87
N GLN A 137 -12.18 10.24 9.62
CA GLN A 137 -12.02 9.17 10.60
C GLN A 137 -10.53 8.84 10.81
N LYS A 138 -9.79 9.72 11.47
CA LYS A 138 -8.31 9.63 11.59
C LYS A 138 -7.81 8.26 12.06
N ARG A 139 -8.51 7.64 13.01
CA ARG A 139 -8.13 6.34 13.58
C ARG A 139 -8.27 5.22 12.54
N ASP A 140 -9.35 5.22 11.79
CA ASP A 140 -9.60 4.21 10.76
C ASP A 140 -8.66 4.41 9.58
N ALA A 141 -8.38 5.66 9.20
CA ALA A 141 -7.37 5.99 8.20
C ALA A 141 -5.95 5.52 8.60
N GLU A 142 -5.59 5.59 9.89
CA GLU A 142 -4.33 5.01 10.39
C GLU A 142 -4.34 3.47 10.33
N LEU A 143 -5.47 2.81 10.59
CA LEU A 143 -5.60 1.35 10.44
C LEU A 143 -5.41 0.90 8.99
N TYR A 144 -5.77 1.74 8.02
CA TYR A 144 -5.55 1.45 6.59
C TYR A 144 -4.07 1.24 6.26
N LEU A 145 -3.16 1.88 7.00
CA LEU A 145 -1.72 1.67 6.82
C LEU A 145 -1.27 0.22 7.09
N ASN A 146 -1.94 -0.47 8.00
CA ASN A 146 -1.65 -1.86 8.31
C ASN A 146 -2.45 -2.84 7.43
N ARG A 147 -3.59 -2.38 6.88
CA ARG A 147 -4.53 -3.24 6.15
C ARG A 147 -4.24 -3.34 4.65
N PHE A 148 -3.86 -2.22 4.02
CA PHE A 148 -3.70 -2.13 2.57
C PHE A 148 -2.22 -2.12 2.17
N ALA A 149 -1.96 -2.57 0.96
CA ALA A 149 -0.64 -2.53 0.32
C ALA A 149 -0.41 -1.20 -0.41
N LEU A 150 -1.45 -0.69 -1.07
CA LEU A 150 -1.45 0.58 -1.79
C LEU A 150 -2.79 1.28 -1.61
N ILE A 151 -2.72 2.56 -1.26
CA ILE A 151 -3.86 3.46 -1.14
C ILE A 151 -3.75 4.51 -2.24
N ASN A 152 -4.70 4.50 -3.18
CA ASN A 152 -4.83 5.58 -4.15
C ASN A 152 -5.74 6.67 -3.60
N ILE A 153 -5.23 7.89 -3.55
CA ILE A 153 -6.05 9.06 -3.21
C ILE A 153 -6.62 9.57 -4.52
N ASP A 154 -7.76 9.03 -4.90
CA ASP A 154 -8.45 9.50 -6.09
C ASP A 154 -9.02 10.91 -5.85
N GLU A 155 -9.02 11.75 -6.87
CA GLU A 155 -9.44 13.15 -6.76
C GLU A 155 -8.73 13.92 -5.64
N PHE A 156 -7.39 13.86 -5.61
CA PHE A 156 -6.55 14.53 -4.60
C PHE A 156 -6.88 16.03 -4.43
N ASP A 157 -7.39 16.68 -5.47
CA ASP A 157 -7.85 18.07 -5.46
C ASP A 157 -9.07 18.32 -4.56
N GLN A 158 -9.81 17.27 -4.17
CA GLN A 158 -10.95 17.38 -3.25
C GLN A 158 -10.53 17.34 -1.77
N ILE A 159 -9.25 17.03 -1.48
CA ILE A 159 -8.76 16.94 -0.10
C ILE A 159 -8.60 18.34 0.48
N THR A 160 -9.27 18.59 1.61
CA THR A 160 -9.15 19.84 2.36
C THR A 160 -7.75 20.04 2.96
N LEU A 161 -7.38 21.29 3.28
CA LEU A 161 -6.10 21.61 3.95
C LEU A 161 -5.88 20.81 5.23
N THR A 162 -6.93 20.64 6.05
CA THR A 162 -6.86 19.86 7.29
C THR A 162 -6.56 18.38 7.00
N GLN A 163 -7.19 17.81 5.95
CA GLN A 163 -6.95 16.44 5.52
C GLN A 163 -5.55 16.29 4.92
N GLN A 164 -5.07 17.26 4.15
CA GLN A 164 -3.67 17.27 3.66
C GLN A 164 -2.68 17.28 4.83
N GLY A 165 -2.93 18.08 5.88
CA GLY A 165 -2.11 18.09 7.09
C GLY A 165 -2.06 16.72 7.78
N PHE A 166 -3.20 16.05 7.90
CA PHE A 166 -3.26 14.70 8.46
C PHE A 166 -2.58 13.67 7.55
N LEU A 167 -2.77 13.73 6.23
CA LEU A 167 -2.08 12.87 5.27
C LEU A 167 -0.55 13.02 5.37
N LYS A 168 -0.04 14.26 5.46
CA LYS A 168 1.39 14.51 5.70
C LYS A 168 1.91 13.85 6.99
N HIS A 169 1.08 13.81 8.02
CA HIS A 169 1.41 13.14 9.28
C HIS A 169 1.49 11.62 9.11
N ILE A 170 0.49 10.99 8.49
CA ILE A 170 0.48 9.52 8.32
C ILE A 170 1.52 9.03 7.30
N LEU A 171 1.88 9.84 6.32
CA LEU A 171 2.96 9.51 5.37
C LEU A 171 4.30 9.28 6.08
N GLN A 172 4.57 9.95 7.18
CA GLN A 172 5.83 9.86 7.93
C GLN A 172 5.90 8.70 8.92
N LYS A 173 4.79 8.02 9.17
CA LYS A 173 4.76 6.92 10.15
C LYS A 173 5.39 5.66 9.56
N PRO A 174 6.50 5.15 10.08
CA PRO A 174 7.05 3.87 9.65
C PRO A 174 6.28 2.68 10.23
N VAL A 175 5.61 2.88 11.37
CA VAL A 175 4.77 1.90 12.06
C VAL A 175 3.46 2.55 12.49
N VAL A 176 2.46 1.73 12.81
CA VAL A 176 1.14 2.19 13.26
C VAL A 176 0.97 1.85 14.73
N ASN A 177 0.87 2.87 15.58
CA ASN A 177 0.66 2.69 17.01
C ASN A 177 -0.80 2.93 17.36
N LEU A 178 -1.53 1.86 17.65
CA LEU A 178 -2.96 1.91 17.95
C LEU A 178 -3.30 1.24 19.27
N ARG A 179 -4.20 1.88 20.00
CA ARG A 179 -4.82 1.30 21.18
C ARG A 179 -6.14 0.66 20.79
N LYS A 180 -6.28 -0.65 21.00
CA LYS A 180 -7.58 -1.32 20.79
C LYS A 180 -8.67 -0.66 21.67
N PRO A 181 -9.94 -0.61 21.22
CA PRO A 181 -11.05 -0.23 22.10
C PRO A 181 -11.01 -1.08 23.36
N HIS A 182 -11.10 -0.43 24.52
CA HIS A 182 -11.01 -1.09 25.85
C HIS A 182 -9.67 -1.79 26.15
N GLY A 183 -8.67 -1.70 25.28
CA GLY A 183 -7.32 -2.23 25.52
C GLY A 183 -6.53 -1.37 26.50
N ARG A 184 -5.72 -2.02 27.35
CA ARG A 184 -4.82 -1.33 28.30
C ARG A 184 -3.47 -0.96 27.71
N SER A 185 -3.08 -1.59 26.57
CA SER A 185 -1.80 -1.39 25.91
C SER A 185 -1.95 -0.82 24.51
N VAL A 186 -0.95 -0.06 24.08
CA VAL A 186 -0.77 0.35 22.68
C VAL A 186 -0.15 -0.83 21.95
N LEU A 187 -0.69 -1.16 20.78
CA LEU A 187 -0.12 -2.16 19.88
C LEU A 187 0.64 -1.43 18.78
N GLU A 188 1.86 -1.84 18.54
CA GLU A 188 2.62 -1.49 17.36
C GLU A 188 2.24 -2.45 16.24
N LEU A 189 1.67 -1.91 15.16
CA LEU A 189 1.29 -2.66 13.98
C LEU A 189 2.24 -2.32 12.84
N GLN A 190 2.55 -3.32 12.02
CA GLN A 190 3.32 -3.12 10.81
C GLN A 190 2.57 -2.20 9.85
N ARG A 191 3.30 -1.25 9.23
CA ARG A 191 2.79 -0.51 8.09
C ARG A 191 3.12 -1.26 6.80
N TYR A 192 2.10 -1.48 5.97
CA TYR A 192 2.24 -2.03 4.61
C TYR A 192 1.95 -0.98 3.54
N ALA A 193 1.01 -0.07 3.81
CA ALA A 193 0.51 0.85 2.81
C ALA A 193 1.52 1.91 2.38
N SER A 194 1.64 2.05 1.07
CA SER A 194 2.16 3.25 0.41
C SER A 194 1.01 4.04 -0.20
N PHE A 195 1.25 5.31 -0.51
CA PHE A 195 0.26 6.17 -1.11
C PHE A 195 0.66 6.57 -2.53
N ILE A 196 -0.34 6.67 -3.39
CA ILE A 196 -0.30 7.31 -4.69
C ILE A 196 -1.56 8.15 -4.82
N GLY A 197 -1.63 9.10 -5.71
CA GLY A 197 -2.84 9.87 -5.92
C GLY A 197 -3.06 10.24 -7.38
N THR A 198 -4.31 10.66 -7.67
CA THR A 198 -4.69 11.18 -8.97
C THR A 198 -5.40 12.51 -8.81
N SER A 199 -5.27 13.40 -9.80
CA SER A 199 -6.00 14.65 -9.84
C SER A 199 -6.27 15.06 -11.28
N ASN A 200 -7.34 15.83 -11.45
CA ASN A 200 -7.68 16.48 -12.71
C ASN A 200 -7.26 17.96 -12.73
N GLN A 201 -6.88 18.52 -11.59
CA GLN A 201 -6.47 19.93 -11.45
C GLN A 201 -4.97 20.05 -11.20
N LYS A 202 -4.37 21.12 -11.72
CA LYS A 202 -2.92 21.37 -11.57
C LYS A 202 -2.56 22.07 -10.25
N ASP A 203 -3.46 22.91 -9.74
CA ASP A 203 -3.25 23.67 -8.50
C ASP A 203 -3.65 22.84 -7.27
N LEU A 204 -2.80 21.89 -6.90
CA LEU A 204 -3.09 20.90 -5.86
C LEU A 204 -2.62 21.31 -4.47
N LEU A 205 -1.59 22.12 -4.38
CA LEU A 205 -0.86 22.38 -3.14
C LEU A 205 -0.95 23.85 -2.79
N THR A 206 -1.77 24.14 -1.82
CA THR A 206 -1.93 25.49 -1.26
C THR A 206 -0.89 25.82 -0.17
N ASP A 207 -0.18 24.79 0.33
CA ASP A 207 0.86 24.94 1.35
C ASP A 207 2.25 24.60 0.78
N PRO A 208 3.11 25.63 0.52
CA PRO A 208 4.46 25.41 0.01
C PRO A 208 5.37 24.59 0.92
N SER A 209 5.12 24.60 2.24
CA SER A 209 5.94 23.90 3.23
C SER A 209 5.78 22.39 3.21
N GLY A 210 4.68 21.91 2.63
CA GLY A 210 4.35 20.49 2.56
C GLY A 210 4.47 19.85 1.19
N SER A 211 4.80 20.63 0.16
CA SER A 211 4.84 20.19 -1.24
C SER A 211 5.83 19.04 -1.50
N ARG A 212 6.96 19.05 -0.79
CA ARG A 212 8.03 18.05 -0.95
C ARG A 212 7.65 16.58 -0.68
N ARG A 213 6.47 16.31 -0.10
CA ARG A 213 5.97 14.93 0.09
C ARG A 213 5.14 14.44 -1.07
N PHE A 214 4.66 15.36 -1.88
CA PHE A 214 3.80 15.07 -3.03
C PHE A 214 4.58 15.31 -4.31
N ILE A 215 4.88 14.22 -5.01
CA ILE A 215 5.60 14.26 -6.29
C ILE A 215 4.55 14.44 -7.37
N CYS A 216 4.20 15.70 -7.68
CA CYS A 216 3.20 16.01 -8.69
C CYS A 216 3.78 15.80 -10.09
N ILE A 217 3.17 14.90 -10.85
CA ILE A 217 3.57 14.51 -12.21
C ILE A 217 2.47 14.90 -13.18
N GLU A 218 2.77 15.84 -14.06
CA GLU A 218 1.86 16.21 -15.14
C GLU A 218 1.86 15.13 -16.22
N VAL A 219 0.73 14.43 -16.33
CA VAL A 219 0.48 13.40 -17.35
C VAL A 219 0.07 14.09 -18.64
N THR A 220 0.91 13.99 -19.67
CA THR A 220 0.76 14.72 -20.94
C THR A 220 -0.07 13.98 -21.99
N GLY A 221 -0.37 12.70 -21.77
CA GLY A 221 -1.12 11.84 -22.69
C GLY A 221 -1.82 10.69 -21.96
N ASN A 222 -2.33 9.74 -22.71
CA ASN A 222 -2.92 8.54 -22.12
C ASN A 222 -1.82 7.63 -21.56
N ILE A 223 -2.00 7.14 -20.34
CA ILE A 223 -1.13 6.14 -19.75
C ILE A 223 -1.39 4.80 -20.46
N ASP A 224 -0.33 4.09 -20.82
CA ASP A 224 -0.45 2.77 -21.46
C ASP A 224 -0.80 1.71 -20.41
N THR A 225 -2.07 1.31 -20.41
CA THR A 225 -2.61 0.22 -19.59
C THR A 225 -2.93 -1.02 -20.41
N THR A 226 -2.55 -1.05 -21.70
CA THR A 226 -2.88 -2.17 -22.60
C THR A 226 -1.89 -3.31 -22.51
N GLN A 227 -0.64 -3.02 -22.18
CA GLN A 227 0.40 -4.03 -22.09
C GLN A 227 0.30 -4.80 -20.77
N PRO A 228 0.41 -6.13 -20.78
CA PRO A 228 0.41 -6.93 -19.56
C PRO A 228 1.60 -6.56 -18.66
N ILE A 229 1.41 -6.74 -17.36
CA ILE A 229 2.47 -6.59 -16.36
C ILE A 229 2.90 -8.00 -15.93
N ASP A 230 4.19 -8.28 -16.09
CA ASP A 230 4.82 -9.47 -15.53
C ASP A 230 5.10 -9.20 -14.05
N TYR A 231 4.09 -9.42 -13.20
CA TYR A 231 4.15 -9.09 -11.78
C TYR A 231 5.24 -9.87 -11.05
N GLU A 232 5.43 -11.15 -11.36
CA GLU A 232 6.42 -11.96 -10.68
C GLU A 232 7.82 -11.39 -10.91
N GLN A 233 8.17 -11.05 -12.13
CA GLN A 233 9.47 -10.48 -12.45
C GLN A 233 9.61 -9.00 -12.05
N LEU A 234 8.54 -8.21 -12.06
CA LEU A 234 8.53 -6.83 -11.59
C LEU A 234 8.88 -6.76 -10.08
N TYR A 235 8.24 -7.60 -9.29
CA TYR A 235 8.49 -7.64 -7.85
C TYR A 235 9.76 -8.43 -7.51
N ALA A 236 10.18 -9.39 -8.32
CA ALA A 236 11.49 -10.05 -8.20
C ALA A 236 12.64 -9.06 -8.40
N GLN A 237 12.53 -8.13 -9.37
CA GLN A 237 13.46 -7.01 -9.53
C GLN A 237 13.54 -6.18 -8.25
N ALA A 238 12.39 -5.71 -7.75
CA ALA A 238 12.36 -4.88 -6.55
C ALA A 238 13.00 -5.58 -5.34
N MET A 239 12.69 -6.86 -5.13
CA MET A 239 13.28 -7.65 -4.06
C MET A 239 14.79 -7.82 -4.23
N HIS A 240 15.25 -8.10 -5.46
CA HIS A 240 16.68 -8.21 -5.77
C HIS A 240 17.43 -6.93 -5.43
N GLU A 241 16.94 -5.78 -5.88
CA GLU A 241 17.57 -4.49 -5.66
C GLU A 241 17.59 -4.10 -4.18
N ILE A 242 16.49 -4.32 -3.44
CA ILE A 242 16.43 -4.10 -1.99
C ILE A 242 17.47 -4.97 -1.26
N TYR A 243 17.61 -6.25 -1.63
CA TYR A 243 18.59 -7.16 -1.01
C TYR A 243 20.04 -6.78 -1.31
N HIS A 244 20.30 -6.18 -2.47
CA HIS A 244 21.64 -5.72 -2.84
C HIS A 244 21.96 -4.30 -2.33
N GLY A 245 21.08 -3.75 -1.49
CA GLY A 245 21.32 -2.49 -0.80
C GLY A 245 21.02 -1.25 -1.64
N GLU A 246 20.25 -1.40 -2.73
CA GLU A 246 19.80 -0.24 -3.49
C GLU A 246 18.96 0.67 -2.58
N ARG A 247 19.23 1.98 -2.70
CA ARG A 247 18.58 2.98 -1.87
C ARG A 247 17.13 3.17 -2.29
N TYR A 248 16.19 2.84 -1.41
CA TYR A 248 14.75 2.94 -1.67
C TYR A 248 14.05 4.11 -0.95
N TRP A 249 14.70 4.77 0.01
CA TRP A 249 14.08 5.93 0.66
C TRP A 249 14.47 7.23 -0.03
N LEU A 250 13.51 8.14 -0.16
CA LEU A 250 13.73 9.50 -0.63
C LEU A 250 14.04 10.40 0.57
N SER A 251 15.23 10.99 0.57
CA SER A 251 15.56 12.05 1.53
C SER A 251 14.97 13.37 1.02
N LEU A 252 14.44 14.17 1.95
CA LEU A 252 13.82 15.47 1.67
C LEU A 252 14.75 16.50 1.00
N ILE A 253 16.02 16.17 0.83
CA ILE A 253 17.05 17.00 0.17
C ILE A 253 17.09 16.72 -1.35
N HIS A 254 16.42 15.67 -1.83
CA HIS A 254 16.53 15.16 -3.20
C HIS A 254 15.24 15.32 -4.02
N ILE A 255 14.26 16.08 -3.50
CA ILE A 255 12.96 16.37 -4.15
C ILE A 255 12.88 17.87 -4.44
#